data_0844ec8b63c132ac4e50f2df025b218c
#
_entry.id   0844ec8b63c132ac4e50f2df025b218c
#
_cell.length_a   1.000
_cell.length_b   1.000
_cell.length_c   1.000
_cell.angle_alpha   90.00
_cell.angle_beta   90.00
_cell.angle_gamma   90.00
#
_symmetry.space_group_name_H-M   'P 1'
#
loop_
_entity.id
_entity.type
_entity.pdbx_description
1 polymer ?
#
loop_
_entity_poly.entity_id
_entity_poly.type
_entity_poly.pdbx_seq_one_letter_code
_entity_poly.pdbx_strand_id
1 'polypeptide(L)'
;MDDCPMRCASLALIAAITLSIAGCYSPGELIQKGPTYAAQTNKSPKHYALCVFPQWQEARPDATLSETENGYRLLSGNDMNTNEILEVSKAASGSDVKFYQRLYLDFGAGKATALESTKNCL
;
A
#
# COMPACT_ATOMS: atom_id res chain seq x y z
N MET A 1 42.44 20.04 19.90
CA MET A 1 42.83 18.77 19.25
C MET A 1 41.96 17.58 19.66
N ASP A 2 41.37 17.63 20.85
CA ASP A 2 40.60 16.50 21.39
C ASP A 2 39.13 16.47 20.97
N ASP A 3 38.64 17.45 20.22
CA ASP A 3 37.23 17.56 19.82
C ASP A 3 36.87 16.82 18.53
N CYS A 4 37.87 16.42 17.76
CA CYS A 4 37.63 15.73 16.47
C CYS A 4 36.97 14.35 16.57
N PRO A 5 37.31 13.46 17.52
CA PRO A 5 36.73 12.12 17.58
C PRO A 5 35.27 12.14 18.06
N MET A 6 34.86 13.08 18.88
CA MET A 6 33.49 13.16 19.38
C MET A 6 32.51 13.69 18.32
N ARG A 7 32.96 14.60 17.46
CA ARG A 7 32.12 15.10 16.35
C ARG A 7 31.88 14.06 15.27
N CYS A 8 32.89 13.26 14.96
CA CYS A 8 32.75 12.17 13.99
C CYS A 8 31.84 11.04 14.49
N ALA A 9 31.91 10.74 15.81
CA ALA A 9 31.04 9.74 16.41
C ALA A 9 29.56 10.19 16.42
N SER A 10 29.30 11.45 16.69
CA SER A 10 27.94 12.02 16.68
C SER A 10 27.33 12.04 15.27
N LEU A 11 28.12 12.36 14.25
CA LEU A 11 27.66 12.33 12.85
C LEU A 11 27.39 10.92 12.37
N ALA A 12 28.21 9.95 12.77
CA ALA A 12 28.00 8.55 12.44
C ALA A 12 26.72 7.98 13.10
N LEU A 13 26.43 8.40 14.32
CA LEU A 13 25.23 7.99 15.05
C LEU A 13 23.96 8.56 14.40
N ILE A 14 23.98 9.82 13.98
CA ILE A 14 22.85 10.46 13.29
C ILE A 14 22.60 9.80 11.92
N ALA A 15 23.65 9.47 11.19
CA ALA A 15 23.53 8.77 9.91
C ALA A 15 22.95 7.35 10.06
N ALA A 16 23.31 6.64 11.13
CA ALA A 16 22.77 5.30 11.41
C ALA A 16 21.28 5.34 11.79
N ILE A 17 20.83 6.39 12.51
CA ILE A 17 19.42 6.56 12.87
C ILE A 17 18.56 6.89 11.65
N THR A 18 19.05 7.68 10.71
CA THR A 18 18.29 8.03 9.49
C THR A 18 18.13 6.85 8.52
N LEU A 19 19.06 5.92 8.51
CA LEU A 19 18.97 4.72 7.67
C LEU A 19 17.96 3.69 8.18
N SER A 20 17.66 3.68 9.48
CA SER A 20 16.75 2.72 10.08
C SER A 20 15.26 3.07 9.89
N ILE A 21 14.93 4.29 9.47
CA ILE A 21 13.53 4.75 9.26
C ILE A 21 13.02 4.46 7.84
N ALA A 22 13.90 4.13 6.89
CA ALA A 22 13.57 4.04 5.47
C ALA A 22 12.85 2.75 5.04
N GLY A 23 12.60 1.78 5.93
CA GLY A 23 12.18 0.42 5.57
C GLY A 23 10.73 0.04 5.84
N CYS A 24 9.96 0.78 6.64
CA CYS A 24 8.61 0.40 7.06
C CYS A 24 7.59 1.43 6.61
N TYR A 25 6.51 0.96 5.96
CA TYR A 25 5.39 1.80 5.58
C TYR A 25 4.13 1.37 6.32
N SER A 26 3.52 2.30 7.07
CA SER A 26 2.16 2.15 7.57
C SER A 26 1.16 2.41 6.45
N PRO A 27 -0.11 1.98 6.60
CA PRO A 27 -1.15 2.31 5.63
C PRO A 27 -1.27 3.81 5.34
N GLY A 28 -1.22 4.65 6.36
CA GLY A 28 -1.29 6.11 6.22
C GLY A 28 -0.12 6.70 5.42
N GLU A 29 1.09 6.22 5.65
CA GLU A 29 2.27 6.66 4.89
C GLU A 29 2.19 6.26 3.42
N LEU A 30 1.69 5.07 3.13
CA LEU A 30 1.52 4.60 1.76
C LEU A 30 0.47 5.44 1.03
N ILE A 31 -0.63 5.78 1.67
CA ILE A 31 -1.67 6.64 1.12
C ILE A 31 -1.15 8.06 0.88
N GLN A 32 -0.34 8.61 1.76
CA GLN A 32 0.25 9.95 1.59
C GLN A 32 1.14 10.06 0.35
N LYS A 33 1.75 8.96 -0.07
CA LYS A 33 2.56 8.95 -1.31
C LYS A 33 1.74 9.07 -2.58
N GLY A 34 0.44 8.88 -2.48
CA GLY A 34 -0.48 8.92 -3.61
C GLY A 34 -0.64 7.56 -4.30
N PRO A 35 -1.74 7.41 -5.06
CA PRO A 35 -2.01 6.16 -5.76
C PRO A 35 -1.04 5.95 -6.93
N THR A 36 -0.64 4.70 -7.13
CA THR A 36 0.12 4.28 -8.30
C THR A 36 -0.78 3.94 -9.49
N TYR A 37 -2.06 3.71 -9.22
CA TYR A 37 -3.08 3.50 -10.23
C TYR A 37 -4.43 4.01 -9.71
N ALA A 38 -5.19 4.67 -10.56
CA ALA A 38 -6.54 5.13 -10.24
C ALA A 38 -7.46 4.93 -11.44
N ALA A 39 -8.70 4.54 -11.17
CA ALA A 39 -9.71 4.27 -12.20
C ALA A 39 -11.12 4.47 -11.64
N GLN A 40 -12.11 4.38 -12.54
CA GLN A 40 -13.52 4.33 -12.20
C GLN A 40 -14.13 3.04 -12.76
N THR A 41 -15.14 2.54 -12.09
CA THR A 41 -15.93 1.40 -12.54
C THR A 41 -17.43 1.67 -12.34
N ASN A 42 -18.26 1.06 -13.16
CA ASN A 42 -19.71 1.12 -13.01
C ASN A 42 -20.23 0.21 -11.90
N LYS A 43 -19.40 -0.68 -11.38
CA LYS A 43 -19.76 -1.60 -10.29
C LYS A 43 -19.87 -0.84 -8.96
N SER A 44 -20.80 -1.30 -8.10
CA SER A 44 -20.85 -0.80 -6.72
C SER A 44 -19.55 -1.13 -5.97
N PRO A 45 -19.20 -0.39 -4.90
CA PRO A 45 -18.01 -0.68 -4.12
C PRO A 45 -17.93 -2.13 -3.64
N LYS A 46 -19.03 -2.67 -3.15
CA LYS A 46 -19.12 -4.06 -2.69
C LYS A 46 -18.87 -5.05 -3.81
N HIS A 47 -19.53 -4.88 -4.93
CA HIS A 47 -19.41 -5.78 -6.08
C HIS A 47 -17.97 -5.81 -6.61
N TYR A 48 -17.36 -4.64 -6.73
CA TYR A 48 -15.99 -4.53 -7.19
C TYR A 48 -15.00 -5.14 -6.18
N ALA A 49 -15.12 -4.82 -4.90
CA ALA A 49 -14.25 -5.33 -3.86
C ALA A 49 -14.32 -6.87 -3.76
N LEU A 50 -15.51 -7.45 -3.89
CA LEU A 50 -15.69 -8.91 -3.86
C LEU A 50 -15.19 -9.61 -5.13
N CYS A 51 -15.03 -8.89 -6.24
CA CYS A 51 -14.32 -9.40 -7.42
C CYS A 51 -12.81 -9.46 -7.19
N VAL A 52 -12.23 -8.42 -6.63
CA VAL A 52 -10.78 -8.29 -6.47
C VAL A 52 -10.24 -9.14 -5.31
N PHE A 53 -10.94 -9.18 -4.19
CA PHE A 53 -10.43 -9.74 -2.95
C PHE A 53 -10.00 -11.22 -3.03
N PRO A 54 -10.79 -12.14 -3.61
CA PRO A 54 -10.35 -13.53 -3.75
C PRO A 54 -9.07 -13.69 -4.55
N GLN A 55 -8.88 -12.87 -5.58
CA GLN A 55 -7.68 -12.90 -6.40
C GLN A 55 -6.45 -12.39 -5.63
N TRP A 56 -6.64 -11.38 -4.77
CA TRP A 56 -5.58 -10.90 -3.89
C TRP A 56 -5.19 -11.97 -2.87
N GLN A 57 -6.15 -12.69 -2.30
CA GLN A 57 -5.89 -13.73 -1.32
C GLN A 57 -5.02 -14.87 -1.86
N GLU A 58 -5.16 -15.19 -3.14
CA GLU A 58 -4.30 -16.22 -3.78
C GLU A 58 -2.84 -15.77 -3.84
N ALA A 59 -2.59 -14.52 -4.18
CA ALA A 59 -1.25 -13.96 -4.32
C ALA A 59 -0.69 -13.40 -3.02
N ARG A 60 -1.55 -12.93 -2.14
CA ARG A 60 -1.24 -12.33 -0.84
C ARG A 60 -2.13 -12.98 0.23
N PRO A 61 -1.72 -14.09 0.84
CA PRO A 61 -2.53 -14.78 1.85
C PRO A 61 -2.86 -13.92 3.07
N ASP A 62 -2.09 -12.86 3.32
CA ASP A 62 -2.31 -11.88 4.38
C ASP A 62 -3.25 -10.74 4.00
N ALA A 63 -3.83 -10.78 2.80
CA ALA A 63 -4.77 -9.76 2.35
C ALA A 63 -6.03 -9.75 3.24
N THR A 64 -6.47 -8.55 3.59
CA THR A 64 -7.68 -8.30 4.37
C THR A 64 -8.64 -7.39 3.63
N LEU A 65 -9.93 -7.55 3.91
CA LEU A 65 -11.00 -6.71 3.41
C LEU A 65 -11.69 -6.04 4.58
N SER A 66 -11.82 -4.72 4.53
CA SER A 66 -12.53 -3.93 5.55
C SER A 66 -13.57 -3.04 4.88
N GLU A 67 -14.71 -2.88 5.54
CA GLU A 67 -15.68 -1.87 5.16
C GLU A 67 -15.24 -0.51 5.70
N THR A 68 -15.38 0.53 4.88
CA THR A 68 -15.08 1.91 5.25
C THR A 68 -16.35 2.75 5.21
N GLU A 69 -16.28 3.99 5.68
CA GLU A 69 -17.43 4.89 5.68
C GLU A 69 -18.04 5.09 4.28
N ASN A 70 -17.20 5.08 3.23
CA ASN A 70 -17.63 5.34 1.85
C ASN A 70 -17.49 4.13 0.90
N GLY A 71 -17.11 2.97 1.41
CA GLY A 71 -16.91 1.80 0.56
C GLY A 71 -16.11 0.69 1.22
N TYR A 72 -15.02 0.28 0.60
CA TYR A 72 -14.20 -0.84 1.05
C TYR A 72 -12.71 -0.54 0.91
N ARG A 73 -11.93 -1.20 1.74
CA ARG A 73 -10.47 -1.19 1.67
C ARG A 73 -9.93 -2.61 1.69
N LEU A 74 -9.07 -2.92 0.72
CA LEU A 74 -8.24 -4.11 0.73
C LEU A 74 -6.82 -3.71 1.13
N LEU A 75 -6.19 -4.54 1.96
CA LEU A 75 -4.83 -4.30 2.43
C LEU A 75 -4.07 -5.61 2.43
N SER A 76 -2.86 -5.60 1.88
CA SER A 76 -1.90 -6.68 2.04
C SER A 76 -0.73 -6.24 2.90
N GLY A 77 -0.24 -7.14 3.74
CA GLY A 77 0.72 -6.82 4.79
C GLY A 77 0.02 -6.55 6.12
N ASN A 78 0.63 -5.72 6.94
CA ASN A 78 0.13 -5.33 8.25
C ASN A 78 0.37 -3.83 8.50
N ASP A 79 -0.06 -3.34 9.66
CA ASP A 79 0.04 -1.92 10.02
C ASP A 79 1.48 -1.39 10.07
N MET A 80 2.45 -2.25 10.27
CA MET A 80 3.86 -1.90 10.33
C MET A 80 4.56 -2.06 8.98
N ASN A 81 4.04 -2.90 8.11
CA ASN A 81 4.66 -3.25 6.83
C ASN A 81 3.59 -3.53 5.77
N THR A 82 2.97 -2.46 5.29
CA THR A 82 1.93 -2.51 4.27
C THR A 82 2.56 -2.62 2.87
N ASN A 83 2.11 -3.56 2.08
CA ASN A 83 2.58 -3.78 0.70
C ASN A 83 1.69 -3.08 -0.33
N GLU A 84 0.40 -3.37 -0.32
CA GLU A 84 -0.58 -2.76 -1.21
C GLU A 84 -1.83 -2.35 -0.44
N ILE A 85 -2.47 -1.29 -0.92
CA ILE A 85 -3.81 -0.86 -0.47
C ILE A 85 -4.66 -0.62 -1.72
N LEU A 86 -5.89 -1.08 -1.67
CA LEU A 86 -6.92 -0.74 -2.64
C LEU A 86 -8.06 -0.04 -1.91
N GLU A 87 -8.34 1.19 -2.28
CA GLU A 87 -9.50 1.91 -1.79
C GLU A 87 -10.57 2.00 -2.86
N VAL A 88 -11.77 1.56 -2.49
CA VAL A 88 -12.94 1.57 -3.35
C VAL A 88 -13.99 2.45 -2.69
N SER A 89 -14.27 3.59 -3.28
CA SER A 89 -15.21 4.58 -2.74
C SER A 89 -16.41 4.74 -3.66
N LYS A 90 -17.59 4.92 -3.06
CA LYS A 90 -18.80 5.20 -3.81
C LYS A 90 -18.66 6.51 -4.60
N ALA A 91 -18.91 6.47 -5.90
CA ALA A 91 -18.97 7.62 -6.77
C ALA A 91 -20.45 7.95 -7.12
N ALA A 92 -20.66 9.03 -7.86
CA ALA A 92 -21.98 9.40 -8.37
C ALA A 92 -22.61 8.28 -9.20
N SER A 93 -21.77 7.53 -9.95
CA SER A 93 -22.16 6.33 -10.68
C SER A 93 -21.05 5.28 -10.50
N GLY A 94 -21.35 4.17 -9.83
CA GLY A 94 -20.36 3.13 -9.57
C GLY A 94 -19.38 3.49 -8.46
N SER A 95 -18.10 3.31 -8.73
CA SER A 95 -17.04 3.47 -7.73
C SER A 95 -15.81 4.15 -8.31
N ASP A 96 -15.13 4.91 -7.45
CA ASP A 96 -13.76 5.34 -7.65
C ASP A 96 -12.80 4.32 -7.02
N VAL A 97 -11.76 3.99 -7.75
CA VAL A 97 -10.77 2.98 -7.37
C VAL A 97 -9.40 3.62 -7.30
N LYS A 98 -8.73 3.49 -6.17
CA LYS A 98 -7.36 3.95 -5.96
C LYS A 98 -6.49 2.82 -5.45
N PHE A 99 -5.46 2.50 -6.18
CA PHE A 99 -4.51 1.46 -5.85
C PHE A 99 -3.19 2.08 -5.42
N TYR A 100 -2.72 1.70 -4.24
CA TYR A 100 -1.46 2.15 -3.65
C TYR A 100 -0.53 0.96 -3.53
N GLN A 101 0.67 1.11 -4.04
CA GLN A 101 1.66 0.05 -4.01
C GLN A 101 2.99 0.60 -3.52
N ARG A 102 3.60 -0.14 -2.64
CA ARG A 102 4.95 0.17 -2.17
C ARG A 102 5.93 0.02 -3.33
N LEU A 103 6.60 1.12 -3.68
CA LEU A 103 7.65 1.13 -4.70
C LEU A 103 8.94 0.50 -4.13
N TYR A 104 8.86 -0.73 -3.76
CA TYR A 104 10.02 -1.49 -3.30
C TYR A 104 10.35 -2.57 -4.30
N LEU A 105 11.62 -3.00 -4.30
CA LEU A 105 12.11 -4.09 -5.17
C LEU A 105 11.48 -5.43 -4.74
N ASP A 106 10.18 -5.51 -4.83
CA ASP A 106 9.46 -6.77 -4.70
C ASP A 106 9.30 -7.37 -6.09
N PHE A 107 10.16 -8.30 -6.41
CA PHE A 107 10.11 -9.07 -7.66
C PHE A 107 9.11 -10.22 -7.57
N GLY A 108 8.30 -10.27 -6.52
CA GLY A 108 7.33 -11.33 -6.30
C GLY A 108 6.15 -11.26 -7.27
N ALA A 109 5.66 -12.44 -7.69
CA ALA A 109 4.48 -12.57 -8.55
C ALA A 109 3.22 -11.93 -7.96
N GLY A 110 3.12 -11.84 -6.62
CA GLY A 110 1.99 -11.23 -5.92
C GLY A 110 1.79 -9.76 -6.23
N LYS A 111 2.86 -9.00 -6.46
CA LYS A 111 2.82 -7.58 -6.81
C LYS A 111 2.10 -7.33 -8.15
N ALA A 112 2.47 -8.08 -9.16
CA ALA A 112 1.86 -7.99 -10.48
C ALA A 112 0.39 -8.44 -10.43
N THR A 113 0.10 -9.52 -9.72
CA THR A 113 -1.26 -10.06 -9.59
C THR A 113 -2.20 -9.09 -8.87
N ALA A 114 -1.74 -8.38 -7.83
CA ALA A 114 -2.54 -7.39 -7.12
C ALA A 114 -2.98 -6.24 -8.03
N LEU A 115 -2.09 -5.70 -8.84
CA LEU A 115 -2.42 -4.66 -9.82
C LEU A 115 -3.30 -5.20 -10.95
N GLU A 116 -2.99 -6.37 -11.47
CA GLU A 116 -3.73 -6.97 -12.57
C GLU A 116 -5.18 -7.28 -12.20
N SER A 117 -5.42 -7.89 -11.03
CA SER A 117 -6.77 -8.16 -10.55
C SER A 117 -7.56 -6.87 -10.30
N THR A 118 -6.90 -5.80 -9.84
CA THR A 118 -7.50 -4.47 -9.72
C THR A 118 -8.02 -3.97 -11.06
N LYS A 119 -7.28 -4.16 -12.14
CA LYS A 119 -7.68 -3.79 -13.50
C LYS A 119 -8.74 -4.71 -14.09
N ASN A 120 -8.61 -6.00 -13.86
CA ASN A 120 -9.51 -7.00 -14.47
C ASN A 120 -10.94 -6.96 -13.91
N CYS A 121 -11.12 -6.43 -12.71
CA CYS A 121 -12.41 -6.31 -12.07
C CYS A 121 -13.19 -5.02 -12.40
N LEU A 122 -12.60 -4.08 -13.13
CA LEU A 122 -13.22 -2.79 -13.47
C LEU A 122 -14.55 -2.90 -14.28
#